data_892c9c9563b0a6644f5a4d7cdff08719
#
_entry.id   892c9c9563b0a6644f5a4d7cdff08719
#
_cell.length_a   1.000
_cell.length_b   1.000
_cell.length_c   1.000
_cell.angle_alpha   90.00
_cell.angle_beta   90.00
_cell.angle_gamma   90.00
#
_symmetry.space_group_name_H-M   'P 1'
#
loop_
_entity.id
_entity.type
_entity.pdbx_description
1 polymer ?
#
loop_
_entity_poly.entity_id
_entity_poly.type
_entity_poly.pdbx_seq_one_letter_code
_entity_poly.pdbx_strand_id
1 'polypeptide(L)'
;MSTPPPPGNQRPPDLCGPHPANGPRTYGPYGPAGRPYGTPVSVNALAVAALVLGVLCFLPAAGLVLGLIALRQIRRSGQSGRGMAIAGSVLSSAGIVLWAVVLTTGAASGVWEGFQDGARGNGSLSLAKGDCFDAPGGLEGDTYDVDRVPCEGRHDGEVFAVVTLPGGAFPGDARITGIADEKCYALQGRYAMDTWAMPADVDVYYLLPSRESWRFGDRAITCLFGNTEAGIKLTGSLRGDPTTLDADQVAFLSTADALDAALYEEPENTPDDDLTAHRVWAGRVHDVLGEQIEALRGHAWPAGARGPVAGLVEDLEDAREEWRKASTAGDAGTYYTHYDKAYGYVDGRATVTARKALGLATTPPVPGEDESRNPEAQV
;
A
#
# COMPACT_ATOMS: atom_id res chain seq x y z
N MET A 1 -38.72 -43.87 16.78
CA MET A 1 -39.10 -44.04 15.37
C MET A 1 -37.84 -44.35 14.59
N SER A 2 -37.85 -45.49 13.94
CA SER A 2 -36.71 -46.26 13.48
C SER A 2 -36.05 -45.72 12.19
N THR A 3 -34.74 -45.68 12.15
CA THR A 3 -33.93 -45.47 10.96
C THR A 3 -33.84 -46.75 10.11
N PRO A 4 -33.92 -46.71 8.78
CA PRO A 4 -33.62 -47.85 7.91
C PRO A 4 -32.14 -47.96 7.56
N PRO A 5 -31.63 -49.18 7.24
CA PRO A 5 -30.24 -49.49 6.96
C PRO A 5 -29.84 -49.26 5.47
N PRO A 6 -28.54 -49.20 5.15
CA PRO A 6 -28.02 -48.95 3.79
C PRO A 6 -28.01 -50.23 2.94
N PRO A 7 -28.08 -50.12 1.58
CA PRO A 7 -28.06 -51.28 0.69
C PRO A 7 -26.64 -51.74 0.35
N GLY A 8 -26.52 -53.07 0.20
CA GLY A 8 -25.27 -53.79 0.06
C GLY A 8 -24.66 -53.79 -1.36
N ASN A 9 -23.37 -54.08 -1.33
CA ASN A 9 -22.49 -54.38 -2.46
C ASN A 9 -23.00 -55.60 -3.29
N GLN A 10 -23.09 -55.41 -4.60
CA GLN A 10 -23.14 -56.52 -5.57
C GLN A 10 -21.90 -56.49 -6.47
N ARG A 11 -21.12 -57.56 -6.39
CA ARG A 11 -20.08 -57.92 -7.36
C ARG A 11 -20.71 -58.57 -8.60
N PRO A 12 -20.22 -58.36 -9.82
CA PRO A 12 -20.51 -59.17 -10.98
C PRO A 12 -19.58 -60.43 -11.06
N PRO A 13 -20.04 -61.53 -11.69
CA PRO A 13 -19.39 -62.82 -11.62
C PRO A 13 -18.30 -63.04 -12.69
N ASP A 14 -17.32 -63.89 -12.33
CA ASP A 14 -16.29 -64.46 -13.16
C ASP A 14 -16.88 -65.40 -14.24
N LEU A 15 -16.40 -65.28 -15.48
CA LEU A 15 -16.62 -66.26 -16.55
C LEU A 15 -15.25 -66.82 -16.99
N CYS A 16 -14.89 -67.97 -16.41
CA CYS A 16 -13.90 -68.88 -16.93
C CYS A 16 -14.55 -69.79 -17.99
N GLY A 17 -13.90 -69.93 -19.18
CA GLY A 17 -14.21 -70.96 -20.17
C GLY A 17 -12.90 -71.49 -20.75
N PRO A 18 -12.84 -72.79 -21.08
CA PRO A 18 -11.59 -73.55 -21.12
C PRO A 18 -10.91 -73.62 -22.48
N HIS A 19 -9.61 -73.88 -22.43
CA HIS A 19 -8.73 -74.22 -23.57
C HIS A 19 -9.17 -75.53 -24.26
N PRO A 20 -8.78 -75.69 -25.54
CA PRO A 20 -8.25 -77.01 -25.99
C PRO A 20 -6.81 -76.89 -26.52
N ALA A 21 -6.09 -77.94 -26.19
CA ALA A 21 -4.72 -78.22 -26.57
C ALA A 21 -4.60 -78.91 -27.95
N ASN A 22 -3.37 -78.85 -28.46
CA ASN A 22 -2.67 -79.79 -29.36
C ASN A 22 -2.71 -79.60 -30.84
N GLY A 23 -1.48 -79.53 -31.36
CA GLY A 23 -1.08 -80.15 -32.59
C GLY A 23 0.23 -79.58 -33.19
N PRO A 24 1.30 -80.38 -33.35
CA PRO A 24 2.55 -79.94 -33.93
C PRO A 24 2.51 -79.91 -35.44
N ARG A 25 3.01 -78.85 -36.07
CA ARG A 25 3.29 -78.90 -37.55
C ARG A 25 4.65 -78.28 -37.87
N THR A 26 5.44 -79.14 -38.34
CA THR A 26 6.56 -79.17 -39.27
C THR A 26 7.04 -77.88 -39.95
N TYR A 27 8.36 -77.84 -40.03
CA TYR A 27 9.23 -76.96 -40.80
C TYR A 27 8.91 -76.84 -42.27
N GLY A 28 8.95 -75.59 -42.80
CA GLY A 28 9.11 -75.32 -44.24
C GLY A 28 9.99 -74.02 -44.36
N PRO A 29 10.98 -74.05 -45.25
CA PRO A 29 11.94 -72.94 -45.37
C PRO A 29 11.50 -71.90 -46.40
N TYR A 30 12.01 -70.70 -46.26
CA TYR A 30 11.90 -69.51 -47.10
C TYR A 30 10.62 -68.70 -47.07
N GLY A 31 10.69 -67.62 -46.16
CA GLY A 31 9.92 -66.43 -46.30
C GLY A 31 10.85 -65.21 -46.34
N PRO A 32 10.48 -64.07 -47.03
CA PRO A 32 11.38 -62.98 -47.32
C PRO A 32 11.76 -62.16 -46.05
N ALA A 33 13.01 -61.73 -46.05
CA ALA A 33 13.64 -60.94 -44.98
C ALA A 33 12.76 -59.81 -44.50
N GLY A 34 12.27 -59.86 -43.22
CA GLY A 34 11.65 -58.77 -42.51
C GLY A 34 12.68 -57.68 -42.36
N ARG A 35 12.31 -56.46 -42.77
CA ARG A 35 13.07 -55.22 -42.46
C ARG A 35 13.30 -55.14 -41.01
N PRO A 36 14.49 -54.77 -40.47
CA PRO A 36 14.71 -54.55 -39.08
C PRO A 36 13.84 -53.36 -38.64
N TYR A 37 13.05 -53.56 -37.62
CA TYR A 37 12.38 -52.43 -36.86
C TYR A 37 13.46 -51.45 -36.48
N GLY A 38 13.45 -50.26 -37.11
CA GLY A 38 14.34 -49.18 -36.73
C GLY A 38 14.08 -48.80 -35.28
N THR A 39 15.11 -48.75 -34.46
CA THR A 39 15.05 -48.22 -33.11
C THR A 39 14.42 -46.83 -33.18
N PRO A 40 13.47 -46.48 -32.27
CA PRO A 40 12.86 -45.15 -32.24
C PRO A 40 13.97 -44.12 -32.12
N VAL A 41 14.05 -43.19 -33.09
CA VAL A 41 15.03 -42.11 -33.10
C VAL A 41 14.77 -41.22 -31.91
N SER A 42 15.69 -41.18 -30.93
CA SER A 42 15.56 -40.40 -29.73
C SER A 42 15.49 -38.90 -30.06
N VAL A 43 14.52 -38.20 -29.48
CA VAL A 43 14.38 -36.75 -29.60
C VAL A 43 15.51 -36.09 -28.79
N ASN A 44 16.16 -35.08 -29.36
CA ASN A 44 17.24 -34.36 -28.69
C ASN A 44 16.69 -33.51 -27.52
N ALA A 45 17.13 -33.81 -26.30
CA ALA A 45 16.69 -33.13 -25.09
C ALA A 45 16.97 -31.60 -25.09
N LEU A 46 18.07 -31.19 -25.75
CA LEU A 46 18.41 -29.78 -25.90
C LEU A 46 17.44 -29.04 -26.84
N ALA A 47 16.89 -29.75 -27.84
CA ALA A 47 15.88 -29.17 -28.73
C ALA A 47 14.56 -28.93 -28.03
N VAL A 48 14.18 -29.82 -27.10
CA VAL A 48 12.99 -29.63 -26.25
C VAL A 48 13.22 -28.48 -25.24
N ALA A 49 14.38 -28.44 -24.61
CA ALA A 49 14.74 -27.37 -23.69
C ALA A 49 14.77 -25.98 -24.39
N ALA A 50 15.31 -25.90 -25.60
CA ALA A 50 15.32 -24.68 -26.41
C ALA A 50 13.91 -24.20 -26.75
N LEU A 51 12.99 -25.11 -27.07
CA LEU A 51 11.59 -24.80 -27.36
C LEU A 51 10.88 -24.24 -26.08
N VAL A 52 11.05 -24.92 -24.96
CA VAL A 52 10.43 -24.50 -23.67
C VAL A 52 10.94 -23.14 -23.27
N LEU A 53 12.26 -22.90 -23.30
CA LEU A 53 12.85 -21.61 -22.97
C LEU A 53 12.46 -20.50 -23.96
N GLY A 54 12.28 -20.85 -25.26
CA GLY A 54 11.81 -19.92 -26.27
C GLY A 54 10.35 -19.50 -26.07
N VAL A 55 9.49 -20.38 -25.59
CA VAL A 55 8.08 -20.11 -25.30
C VAL A 55 7.94 -19.28 -24.01
N LEU A 56 8.77 -19.56 -22.98
CA LEU A 56 8.74 -18.83 -21.71
C LEU A 56 9.29 -17.39 -21.78
N CYS A 57 9.92 -16.98 -22.89
CA CYS A 57 10.44 -15.62 -23.17
C CYS A 57 11.32 -14.99 -22.07
N PHE A 58 11.64 -15.71 -20.98
CA PHE A 58 12.32 -15.17 -19.81
C PHE A 58 13.84 -15.02 -19.98
N LEU A 59 14.45 -15.87 -20.81
CA LEU A 59 15.88 -15.87 -21.13
C LEU A 59 16.10 -16.13 -22.64
N PRO A 60 15.75 -15.19 -23.50
CA PRO A 60 15.76 -15.42 -24.95
C PRO A 60 17.17 -15.74 -25.49
N ALA A 61 18.22 -15.19 -24.88
CA ALA A 61 19.60 -15.48 -25.23
C ALA A 61 19.99 -16.97 -24.97
N ALA A 62 19.53 -17.55 -23.85
CA ALA A 62 19.79 -18.94 -23.51
C ALA A 62 19.08 -19.91 -24.49
N GLY A 63 17.83 -19.64 -24.87
CA GLY A 63 17.08 -20.43 -25.85
C GLY A 63 17.74 -20.42 -27.22
N LEU A 64 18.28 -19.29 -27.67
CA LEU A 64 19.02 -19.17 -28.94
C LEU A 64 20.30 -20.02 -28.93
N VAL A 65 21.11 -19.91 -27.86
CA VAL A 65 22.37 -20.66 -27.70
C VAL A 65 22.10 -22.19 -27.69
N LEU A 66 21.12 -22.61 -26.87
CA LEU A 66 20.75 -24.04 -26.81
C LEU A 66 20.17 -24.55 -28.11
N GLY A 67 19.38 -23.75 -28.82
CA GLY A 67 18.86 -24.09 -30.14
C GLY A 67 19.96 -24.29 -31.19
N LEU A 68 20.97 -23.43 -31.23
CA LEU A 68 22.12 -23.55 -32.13
C LEU A 68 23.01 -24.77 -31.80
N ILE A 69 23.20 -25.06 -30.49
CA ILE A 69 23.92 -26.25 -30.04
C ILE A 69 23.14 -27.52 -30.47
N ALA A 70 21.81 -27.53 -30.24
CA ALA A 70 20.94 -28.62 -30.62
C ALA A 70 20.99 -28.90 -32.14
N LEU A 71 20.94 -27.86 -32.98
CA LEU A 71 21.06 -27.98 -34.42
C LEU A 71 22.40 -28.57 -34.86
N ARG A 72 23.52 -28.19 -34.23
CA ARG A 72 24.84 -28.79 -34.47
C ARG A 72 24.88 -30.25 -34.05
N GLN A 73 24.29 -30.59 -32.92
CA GLN A 73 24.28 -31.96 -32.39
C GLN A 73 23.40 -32.87 -33.24
N ILE A 74 22.20 -32.41 -33.64
CA ILE A 74 21.30 -33.16 -34.56
C ILE A 74 21.97 -33.43 -35.92
N ARG A 75 22.73 -32.46 -36.44
CA ARG A 75 23.51 -32.67 -37.71
C ARG A 75 24.60 -33.72 -37.56
N ARG A 76 25.20 -33.89 -36.38
CA ARG A 76 26.29 -34.85 -36.14
C ARG A 76 25.81 -36.23 -35.72
N SER A 77 24.71 -36.32 -34.96
CA SER A 77 24.23 -37.58 -34.35
C SER A 77 23.00 -38.18 -35.07
N GLY A 78 22.40 -37.49 -36.07
CA GLY A 78 21.24 -37.99 -36.81
C GLY A 78 19.96 -38.10 -35.98
N GLN A 79 19.90 -37.43 -34.82
CA GLN A 79 18.72 -37.43 -33.93
C GLN A 79 17.54 -36.65 -34.57
N SER A 80 16.31 -36.96 -34.13
CA SER A 80 15.12 -36.19 -34.51
C SER A 80 14.94 -34.96 -33.63
N GLY A 81 14.23 -33.90 -34.10
CA GLY A 81 13.95 -32.69 -33.35
C GLY A 81 14.40 -31.39 -34.04
N ARG A 82 14.78 -31.44 -35.29
CA ARG A 82 15.24 -30.30 -36.09
C ARG A 82 14.21 -29.16 -36.14
N GLY A 83 12.92 -29.49 -36.26
CA GLY A 83 11.83 -28.54 -36.29
C GLY A 83 11.69 -27.78 -34.94
N MET A 84 11.81 -28.50 -33.83
CA MET A 84 11.75 -27.88 -32.46
C MET A 84 12.93 -26.94 -32.21
N ALA A 85 14.15 -27.32 -32.63
CA ALA A 85 15.32 -26.49 -32.49
C ALA A 85 15.25 -25.21 -33.34
N ILE A 86 14.71 -25.28 -34.54
CA ILE A 86 14.47 -24.10 -35.41
C ILE A 86 13.38 -23.23 -34.82
N ALA A 87 12.24 -23.78 -34.42
CA ALA A 87 11.16 -23.04 -33.82
C ALA A 87 11.60 -22.30 -32.52
N GLY A 88 12.34 -22.98 -31.64
CA GLY A 88 12.90 -22.39 -30.44
C GLY A 88 13.90 -21.26 -30.73
N SER A 89 14.74 -21.41 -31.75
CA SER A 89 15.70 -20.36 -32.15
C SER A 89 15.00 -19.14 -32.74
N VAL A 90 13.96 -19.33 -33.57
CA VAL A 90 13.17 -18.23 -34.16
C VAL A 90 12.42 -17.46 -33.08
N LEU A 91 11.74 -18.14 -32.15
CA LEU A 91 11.05 -17.52 -31.02
C LEU A 91 12.02 -16.75 -30.12
N SER A 92 13.19 -17.32 -29.83
CA SER A 92 14.23 -16.65 -29.04
C SER A 92 14.78 -15.41 -29.75
N SER A 93 14.94 -15.45 -31.08
CA SER A 93 15.40 -14.26 -31.83
C SER A 93 14.35 -13.15 -31.82
N ALA A 94 13.07 -13.48 -32.00
CA ALA A 94 11.97 -12.54 -31.89
C ALA A 94 11.91 -11.92 -30.49
N GLY A 95 12.10 -12.71 -29.41
CA GLY A 95 12.20 -12.25 -28.05
C GLY A 95 13.34 -11.27 -27.80
N ILE A 96 14.52 -11.52 -28.38
CA ILE A 96 15.67 -10.59 -28.28
C ILE A 96 15.37 -9.24 -28.96
N VAL A 97 14.73 -9.24 -30.13
CA VAL A 97 14.32 -8.00 -30.82
C VAL A 97 13.29 -7.24 -30.00
N LEU A 98 12.31 -7.94 -29.44
CA LEU A 98 11.31 -7.33 -28.56
C LEU A 98 11.96 -6.67 -27.34
N TRP A 99 12.89 -7.36 -26.68
CA TRP A 99 13.67 -6.82 -25.55
C TRP A 99 14.50 -5.60 -25.94
N ALA A 100 15.12 -5.62 -27.13
CA ALA A 100 15.87 -4.49 -27.63
C ALA A 100 14.96 -3.26 -27.86
N VAL A 101 13.77 -3.45 -28.39
CA VAL A 101 12.75 -2.39 -28.54
C VAL A 101 12.33 -1.84 -27.19
N VAL A 102 12.00 -2.70 -26.22
CA VAL A 102 11.59 -2.30 -24.85
C VAL A 102 12.69 -1.48 -24.16
N LEU A 103 13.95 -1.90 -24.30
CA LEU A 103 15.10 -1.17 -23.72
C LEU A 103 15.36 0.19 -24.40
N THR A 104 15.15 0.30 -25.72
CA THR A 104 15.40 1.54 -26.47
C THR A 104 14.26 2.56 -26.34
N THR A 105 13.03 2.09 -26.09
CA THR A 105 11.86 2.96 -25.92
C THR A 105 11.64 3.45 -24.49
N GLY A 106 12.45 3.00 -23.53
CA GLY A 106 12.27 3.32 -22.10
C GLY A 106 11.08 2.58 -21.45
N ALA A 107 10.40 1.71 -22.18
CA ALA A 107 9.26 0.94 -21.67
C ALA A 107 9.68 -0.18 -20.67
N ALA A 108 10.99 -0.34 -20.44
CA ALA A 108 11.50 -1.36 -19.51
C ALA A 108 11.02 -1.15 -18.06
N SER A 109 10.87 0.11 -17.62
CA SER A 109 10.33 0.44 -16.30
C SER A 109 8.85 0.03 -16.19
N GLY A 110 8.03 0.38 -17.17
CA GLY A 110 6.61 0.02 -17.18
C GLY A 110 6.37 -1.49 -17.32
N VAL A 111 7.22 -2.21 -18.10
CA VAL A 111 7.14 -3.68 -18.18
C VAL A 111 7.58 -4.35 -16.87
N TRP A 112 8.58 -3.78 -16.19
CA TRP A 112 9.05 -4.29 -14.90
C TRP A 112 8.04 -4.00 -13.79
N GLU A 113 7.44 -2.81 -13.76
CA GLU A 113 6.34 -2.45 -12.87
C GLU A 113 5.12 -3.35 -13.11
N GLY A 114 4.67 -3.51 -14.35
CA GLY A 114 3.55 -4.39 -14.69
C GLY A 114 3.82 -5.88 -14.41
N PHE A 115 5.08 -6.33 -14.47
CA PHE A 115 5.45 -7.69 -14.07
C PHE A 115 5.44 -7.85 -12.54
N GLN A 116 5.91 -6.85 -11.80
CA GLN A 116 5.81 -6.84 -10.33
C GLN A 116 4.35 -6.78 -9.88
N ASP A 117 3.52 -5.97 -10.52
CA ASP A 117 2.10 -5.83 -10.22
C ASP A 117 1.33 -7.12 -10.55
N GLY A 118 1.61 -7.76 -11.68
CA GLY A 118 1.05 -9.06 -12.02
C GLY A 118 1.54 -10.22 -11.14
N ALA A 119 2.75 -10.14 -10.61
CA ALA A 119 3.30 -11.12 -9.68
C ALA A 119 2.83 -10.92 -8.23
N ARG A 120 2.39 -9.71 -7.88
CA ARG A 120 1.85 -9.37 -6.55
C ARG A 120 0.35 -9.50 -6.45
N GLY A 121 -0.35 -9.73 -7.56
CA GLY A 121 -1.81 -9.79 -7.63
C GLY A 121 -2.45 -8.39 -7.59
N ASN A 122 -3.58 -8.22 -8.28
CA ASN A 122 -4.42 -7.01 -8.21
C ASN A 122 -5.22 -7.01 -6.90
N GLY A 123 -4.59 -6.73 -5.78
CA GLY A 123 -5.26 -6.66 -4.50
C GLY A 123 -4.71 -5.52 -3.65
N SER A 124 -5.31 -5.25 -2.51
CA SER A 124 -4.85 -4.30 -1.49
C SER A 124 -3.36 -4.42 -1.13
N LEU A 125 -2.75 -5.58 -1.40
CA LEU A 125 -1.33 -5.90 -1.22
C LEU A 125 -0.35 -5.09 -2.08
N SER A 126 -0.83 -4.36 -3.10
CA SER A 126 0.02 -3.67 -4.07
C SER A 126 -0.03 -2.15 -3.97
N LEU A 127 -0.82 -1.59 -3.04
CA LEU A 127 -0.96 -0.15 -2.87
C LEU A 127 0.30 0.46 -2.25
N ALA A 128 0.69 1.62 -2.74
CA ALA A 128 1.84 2.38 -2.28
C ALA A 128 1.43 3.80 -1.85
N LYS A 129 2.26 4.47 -1.07
CA LYS A 129 2.05 5.87 -0.68
C LYS A 129 1.86 6.75 -1.92
N GLY A 130 0.75 7.46 -1.99
CA GLY A 130 0.34 8.34 -3.07
C GLY A 130 -0.54 7.67 -4.12
N ASP A 131 -0.86 6.38 -3.99
CA ASP A 131 -1.83 5.73 -4.86
C ASP A 131 -3.26 6.15 -4.48
N CYS A 132 -4.06 6.47 -5.50
CA CYS A 132 -5.50 6.61 -5.37
C CYS A 132 -6.19 5.41 -6.01
N PHE A 133 -7.32 4.98 -5.45
CA PHE A 133 -7.98 3.78 -5.91
C PHE A 133 -9.50 3.82 -5.72
N ASP A 134 -10.18 3.01 -6.52
CA ASP A 134 -11.58 2.69 -6.33
C ASP A 134 -11.72 1.35 -5.60
N ALA A 135 -12.66 1.29 -4.66
CA ALA A 135 -13.04 0.12 -3.91
C ALA A 135 -14.52 -0.18 -4.14
N PRO A 136 -14.89 -1.03 -5.11
CA PRO A 136 -16.29 -1.29 -5.46
C PRO A 136 -17.14 -1.81 -4.29
N GLY A 137 -16.52 -2.42 -3.28
CA GLY A 137 -17.14 -2.89 -2.04
C GLY A 137 -17.24 -1.84 -0.93
N GLY A 138 -16.68 -0.63 -1.16
CA GLY A 138 -16.50 0.39 -0.13
C GLY A 138 -15.17 0.22 0.63
N LEU A 139 -14.89 1.15 1.55
CA LEU A 139 -13.68 1.15 2.36
C LEU A 139 -13.85 0.38 3.69
N GLU A 140 -15.08 0.14 4.09
CA GLU A 140 -15.43 -0.59 5.30
C GLU A 140 -15.52 -2.10 5.04
N GLY A 141 -15.04 -2.90 5.98
CA GLY A 141 -15.06 -4.35 5.90
C GLY A 141 -13.93 -4.94 5.04
N ASP A 142 -14.18 -6.13 4.47
CA ASP A 142 -13.18 -6.88 3.69
C ASP A 142 -13.00 -6.27 2.28
N THR A 143 -12.08 -5.34 2.14
CA THR A 143 -11.73 -4.70 0.87
C THR A 143 -10.60 -5.49 0.19
N TYR A 144 -10.96 -6.42 -0.70
CA TYR A 144 -9.99 -7.29 -1.39
C TYR A 144 -9.73 -6.86 -2.84
N ASP A 145 -10.66 -6.13 -3.45
CA ASP A 145 -10.60 -5.75 -4.85
C ASP A 145 -10.52 -4.23 -4.94
N VAL A 146 -9.37 -3.72 -5.37
CA VAL A 146 -9.12 -2.29 -5.50
C VAL A 146 -8.53 -2.00 -6.87
N ASP A 147 -9.10 -1.02 -7.56
CA ASP A 147 -8.63 -0.53 -8.85
C ASP A 147 -7.89 0.78 -8.68
N ARG A 148 -6.58 0.82 -9.01
CA ARG A 148 -5.82 2.07 -8.99
C ARG A 148 -6.35 3.03 -10.05
N VAL A 149 -6.56 4.28 -9.66
CA VAL A 149 -7.03 5.35 -10.53
C VAL A 149 -6.17 6.61 -10.34
N PRO A 150 -6.15 7.53 -11.33
CA PRO A 150 -5.47 8.82 -11.15
C PRO A 150 -6.13 9.65 -10.04
N CYS A 151 -5.33 10.25 -9.16
CA CYS A 151 -5.82 11.08 -8.05
C CYS A 151 -6.51 12.37 -8.49
N GLU A 152 -6.28 12.85 -9.73
CA GLU A 152 -6.97 14.03 -10.27
C GLU A 152 -8.48 13.78 -10.49
N GLY A 153 -8.86 12.52 -10.64
CA GLY A 153 -10.23 12.07 -10.81
C GLY A 153 -10.95 11.79 -9.50
N ARG A 154 -12.15 11.21 -9.63
CA ARG A 154 -12.91 10.72 -8.47
C ARG A 154 -12.37 9.35 -8.06
N HIS A 155 -12.17 9.12 -6.76
CA HIS A 155 -11.65 7.89 -6.20
C HIS A 155 -12.21 7.65 -4.79
N ASP A 156 -12.19 6.41 -4.33
CA ASP A 156 -12.73 6.06 -3.00
C ASP A 156 -11.68 6.25 -1.91
N GLY A 157 -10.40 5.97 -2.17
CA GLY A 157 -9.33 6.09 -1.19
C GLY A 157 -8.02 6.63 -1.75
N GLU A 158 -7.25 7.34 -0.91
CA GLU A 158 -5.89 7.83 -1.19
C GLU A 158 -4.92 7.35 -0.11
N VAL A 159 -3.90 6.59 -0.51
CA VAL A 159 -2.91 6.00 0.42
C VAL A 159 -1.90 7.04 0.85
N PHE A 160 -1.83 7.33 2.15
CA PHE A 160 -0.85 8.26 2.68
C PHE A 160 0.37 7.57 3.34
N ALA A 161 0.23 6.32 3.79
CA ALA A 161 1.35 5.56 4.35
C ALA A 161 1.15 4.04 4.21
N VAL A 162 2.26 3.30 4.18
CA VAL A 162 2.27 1.84 4.30
C VAL A 162 3.22 1.47 5.42
N VAL A 163 2.70 0.79 6.45
CA VAL A 163 3.46 0.35 7.63
C VAL A 163 3.71 -1.14 7.53
N THR A 164 4.97 -1.55 7.47
CA THR A 164 5.34 -2.97 7.41
C THR A 164 5.52 -3.55 8.80
N LEU A 165 4.75 -4.57 9.12
CA LEU A 165 4.83 -5.29 10.38
C LEU A 165 6.02 -6.27 10.38
N PRO A 166 6.60 -6.58 11.55
CA PRO A 166 7.67 -7.55 11.66
C PRO A 166 7.19 -8.96 11.30
N GLY A 167 8.08 -9.78 10.75
CA GLY A 167 7.83 -11.20 10.49
C GLY A 167 7.52 -11.99 11.76
N GLY A 168 6.90 -13.18 11.60
CA GLY A 168 6.57 -14.06 12.71
C GLY A 168 5.17 -14.63 12.61
N ALA A 169 4.66 -15.15 13.74
CA ALA A 169 3.28 -15.62 13.84
C ALA A 169 2.30 -14.45 13.70
N PHE A 170 1.09 -14.73 13.19
CA PHE A 170 0.02 -13.75 13.11
C PHE A 170 -0.32 -13.19 14.50
N PRO A 171 -0.21 -11.87 14.73
CA PRO A 171 -0.33 -11.32 16.09
C PRO A 171 -1.76 -11.24 16.61
N GLY A 172 -2.75 -11.44 15.75
CA GLY A 172 -4.18 -11.31 16.04
C GLY A 172 -4.76 -9.96 15.59
N ASP A 173 -6.05 -9.99 15.23
CA ASP A 173 -6.74 -8.85 14.62
C ASP A 173 -6.72 -7.62 15.53
N ALA A 174 -7.15 -7.73 16.78
CA ALA A 174 -7.18 -6.64 17.74
C ALA A 174 -5.80 -5.94 17.94
N ARG A 175 -4.70 -6.72 17.89
CA ARG A 175 -3.36 -6.15 18.01
C ARG A 175 -2.94 -5.39 16.75
N ILE A 176 -3.30 -5.92 15.57
CA ILE A 176 -3.00 -5.25 14.29
C ILE A 176 -3.80 -3.96 14.19
N THR A 177 -5.10 -3.98 14.57
CA THR A 177 -5.94 -2.79 14.63
C THR A 177 -5.34 -1.72 15.54
N GLY A 178 -4.96 -2.05 16.77
CA GLY A 178 -4.35 -1.06 17.67
C GLY A 178 -3.01 -0.50 17.15
N ILE A 179 -2.23 -1.28 16.37
CA ILE A 179 -1.04 -0.75 15.69
C ILE A 179 -1.44 0.18 14.55
N ALA A 180 -2.50 -0.15 13.80
CA ALA A 180 -3.00 0.68 12.72
C ALA A 180 -3.49 2.03 13.25
N ASP A 181 -4.30 2.04 14.29
CA ASP A 181 -4.75 3.26 14.96
C ASP A 181 -3.57 4.14 15.34
N GLU A 182 -2.64 3.64 16.14
CA GLU A 182 -1.47 4.40 16.58
C GLU A 182 -0.65 4.94 15.40
N LYS A 183 -0.34 4.09 14.41
CA LYS A 183 0.60 4.44 13.34
C LYS A 183 -0.03 5.30 12.24
N CYS A 184 -1.28 5.00 11.83
CA CYS A 184 -1.91 5.75 10.77
C CYS A 184 -2.22 7.19 11.24
N TYR A 185 -2.78 7.36 12.43
CA TYR A 185 -3.00 8.70 12.98
C TYR A 185 -1.70 9.49 13.16
N ALA A 186 -0.60 8.85 13.58
CA ALA A 186 0.69 9.52 13.70
C ALA A 186 1.35 9.89 12.35
N LEU A 187 0.95 9.27 11.24
CA LEU A 187 1.57 9.47 9.93
C LEU A 187 0.78 10.40 9.00
N GLN A 188 -0.52 10.65 9.27
CA GLN A 188 -1.37 11.45 8.39
C GLN A 188 -0.82 12.87 8.17
N GLY A 189 -0.38 13.56 9.23
CA GLY A 189 0.16 14.92 9.14
C GLY A 189 1.46 15.04 8.34
N ARG A 190 2.19 13.91 8.14
CA ARG A 190 3.38 13.91 7.26
C ARG A 190 3.04 13.83 5.78
N TYR A 191 1.80 13.50 5.46
CA TYR A 191 1.30 13.43 4.08
C TYR A 191 0.43 14.64 3.74
N ALA A 192 -0.42 15.06 4.66
CA ALA A 192 -1.31 16.21 4.56
C ALA A 192 -0.98 17.19 5.69
N MET A 193 0.13 17.95 5.52
CA MET A 193 0.63 18.86 6.54
C MET A 193 -0.33 20.00 6.85
N ASP A 194 -1.11 20.44 5.84
CA ASP A 194 -2.13 21.48 6.03
C ASP A 194 -3.45 20.85 6.49
N THR A 195 -3.60 20.66 7.79
CA THR A 195 -4.81 20.12 8.41
C THR A 195 -6.06 20.95 8.11
N TRP A 196 -5.92 22.28 7.89
CA TRP A 196 -7.02 23.15 7.51
C TRP A 196 -7.51 22.95 6.07
N ALA A 197 -6.71 22.29 5.24
CA ALA A 197 -7.08 21.93 3.88
C ALA A 197 -7.84 20.60 3.81
N MET A 198 -7.89 19.83 4.90
CA MET A 198 -8.62 18.56 4.94
C MET A 198 -10.13 18.82 4.94
N PRO A 199 -10.90 18.19 4.01
CA PRO A 199 -12.35 18.25 4.06
C PRO A 199 -12.90 17.62 5.34
N ALA A 200 -13.96 18.19 5.91
CA ALA A 200 -14.56 17.72 7.16
C ALA A 200 -15.19 16.31 7.05
N ASP A 201 -15.50 15.88 5.82
CA ASP A 201 -16.06 14.59 5.49
C ASP A 201 -15.00 13.52 5.12
N VAL A 202 -13.72 13.79 5.40
CA VAL A 202 -12.60 12.86 5.18
C VAL A 202 -12.08 12.33 6.50
N ASP A 203 -11.85 11.01 6.55
CA ASP A 203 -11.28 10.34 7.70
C ASP A 203 -10.16 9.37 7.33
N VAL A 204 -9.47 8.87 8.37
CA VAL A 204 -8.42 7.87 8.26
C VAL A 204 -9.03 6.48 8.28
N TYR A 205 -8.74 5.73 7.24
CA TYR A 205 -9.04 4.31 7.11
C TYR A 205 -7.74 3.51 7.00
N TYR A 206 -7.83 2.19 7.18
CA TYR A 206 -6.68 1.32 6.97
C TYR A 206 -7.10 -0.06 6.46
N LEU A 207 -6.29 -0.61 5.55
CA LEU A 207 -6.41 -1.99 5.12
C LEU A 207 -5.42 -2.83 5.92
N LEU A 208 -5.92 -3.91 6.51
CA LEU A 208 -5.17 -4.76 7.42
C LEU A 208 -4.83 -6.11 6.79
N PRO A 209 -3.67 -6.70 7.09
CA PRO A 209 -3.37 -8.06 6.67
C PRO A 209 -4.26 -9.05 7.41
N SER A 210 -5.00 -9.87 6.68
CA SER A 210 -5.79 -10.96 7.24
C SER A 210 -4.91 -12.12 7.70
N ARG A 211 -5.46 -13.03 8.54
CA ARG A 211 -4.76 -14.27 8.90
C ARG A 211 -4.41 -15.13 7.68
N GLU A 212 -5.21 -15.05 6.62
CA GLU A 212 -4.96 -15.78 5.38
C GLU A 212 -3.84 -15.13 4.57
N SER A 213 -3.91 -13.81 4.28
CA SER A 213 -2.89 -13.09 3.54
C SER A 213 -1.52 -13.11 4.27
N TRP A 214 -1.54 -13.14 5.62
CA TRP A 214 -0.35 -13.29 6.44
C TRP A 214 0.45 -14.56 6.14
N ARG A 215 -0.22 -15.68 5.82
CA ARG A 215 0.43 -16.95 5.45
C ARG A 215 1.16 -16.83 4.11
N PHE A 216 0.72 -15.94 3.24
CA PHE A 216 1.34 -15.64 1.95
C PHE A 216 2.35 -14.50 2.01
N GLY A 217 2.65 -13.99 3.20
CA GLY A 217 3.71 -12.99 3.40
C GLY A 217 3.24 -11.55 3.50
N ASP A 218 1.93 -11.29 3.48
CA ASP A 218 1.40 -9.95 3.71
C ASP A 218 1.71 -9.49 5.14
N ARG A 219 2.29 -8.29 5.25
CA ARG A 219 2.72 -7.66 6.49
C ARG A 219 2.41 -6.18 6.49
N ALA A 220 1.62 -5.71 5.52
CA ALA A 220 1.36 -4.30 5.34
C ALA A 220 0.07 -3.87 6.04
N ILE A 221 0.16 -2.80 6.82
CA ILE A 221 -0.98 -1.95 7.15
C ILE A 221 -0.94 -0.81 6.17
N THR A 222 -1.98 -0.65 5.35
CA THR A 222 -2.09 0.45 4.39
C THR A 222 -3.00 1.51 4.96
N CYS A 223 -2.43 2.65 5.31
CA CYS A 223 -3.16 3.81 5.83
C CYS A 223 -3.65 4.69 4.68
N LEU A 224 -4.90 5.07 4.68
CA LEU A 224 -5.51 5.84 3.60
C LEU A 224 -6.53 6.86 4.12
N PHE A 225 -6.77 7.89 3.32
CA PHE A 225 -7.90 8.79 3.49
C PHE A 225 -9.09 8.30 2.68
N GLY A 226 -10.29 8.47 3.19
CA GLY A 226 -11.55 8.16 2.52
C GLY A 226 -12.66 9.09 3.00
N ASN A 227 -13.78 9.15 2.26
CA ASN A 227 -14.95 9.91 2.69
C ASN A 227 -15.72 9.13 3.76
N THR A 228 -16.21 9.83 4.78
CA THR A 228 -17.03 9.25 5.87
C THR A 228 -18.42 8.86 5.42
N GLU A 229 -18.93 9.43 4.32
CA GLU A 229 -20.21 9.07 3.74
C GLU A 229 -20.04 7.98 2.69
N ALA A 230 -20.64 6.83 2.89
CA ALA A 230 -20.58 5.70 1.98
C ALA A 230 -20.99 6.07 0.55
N GLY A 231 -20.14 5.74 -0.43
CA GLY A 231 -20.37 6.01 -1.85
C GLY A 231 -20.07 7.44 -2.29
N ILE A 232 -19.67 8.33 -1.41
CA ILE A 232 -19.10 9.63 -1.76
C ILE A 232 -17.61 9.46 -2.02
N LYS A 233 -17.14 10.03 -3.12
CA LYS A 233 -15.76 9.89 -3.58
C LYS A 233 -14.95 11.15 -3.34
N LEU A 234 -13.71 10.99 -3.00
CA LEU A 234 -12.70 12.04 -3.01
C LEU A 234 -12.50 12.57 -4.45
N THR A 235 -12.00 13.79 -4.58
CA THR A 235 -11.65 14.39 -5.88
C THR A 235 -10.39 15.24 -5.71
N GLY A 236 -9.38 14.98 -6.50
CA GLY A 236 -8.06 15.57 -6.32
C GLY A 236 -7.27 14.88 -5.22
N SER A 237 -5.96 15.12 -5.18
CA SER A 237 -5.11 14.54 -4.13
C SER A 237 -5.15 15.40 -2.87
N LEU A 238 -5.19 14.75 -1.73
CA LEU A 238 -5.07 15.34 -0.39
C LEU A 238 -3.60 15.53 0.03
N ARG A 239 -2.66 15.21 -0.86
CA ARG A 239 -1.23 15.28 -0.60
C ARG A 239 -0.78 16.74 -0.46
N GLY A 240 -0.36 17.09 0.74
CA GLY A 240 0.23 18.38 1.10
C GLY A 240 1.52 18.15 1.88
N ASP A 241 2.55 17.55 1.24
CA ASP A 241 3.84 17.25 1.86
C ASP A 241 4.99 18.06 1.17
N PRO A 242 6.25 17.96 1.63
CA PRO A 242 7.38 18.71 1.03
C PRO A 242 7.64 18.43 -0.47
N THR A 243 6.94 17.49 -1.10
CA THR A 243 7.03 17.25 -2.54
C THR A 243 6.00 18.05 -3.34
N THR A 244 4.98 18.60 -2.70
CA THR A 244 3.90 19.37 -3.30
C THR A 244 3.82 20.81 -2.77
N LEU A 245 4.26 21.03 -1.54
CA LEU A 245 4.32 22.33 -0.88
C LEU A 245 5.68 23.02 -1.18
N ASP A 246 5.70 24.35 -1.16
CA ASP A 246 6.95 25.09 -1.21
C ASP A 246 7.66 25.15 0.16
N ALA A 247 8.91 25.64 0.17
CA ALA A 247 9.72 25.64 1.38
C ALA A 247 9.17 26.56 2.49
N ASP A 248 8.48 27.65 2.13
CA ASP A 248 7.90 28.59 3.08
C ASP A 248 6.65 27.99 3.72
N GLN A 249 5.80 27.29 2.91
CA GLN A 249 4.64 26.57 3.40
C GLN A 249 5.05 25.43 4.35
N VAL A 250 6.05 24.62 3.97
CA VAL A 250 6.57 23.55 4.83
C VAL A 250 7.13 24.11 6.13
N ALA A 251 7.91 25.18 6.09
CA ALA A 251 8.46 25.80 7.29
C ALA A 251 7.35 26.28 8.23
N PHE A 252 6.32 26.93 7.69
CA PHE A 252 5.19 27.41 8.48
C PHE A 252 4.40 26.25 9.13
N LEU A 253 4.00 25.26 8.33
CA LEU A 253 3.18 24.14 8.80
C LEU A 253 3.92 23.25 9.79
N SER A 254 5.23 23.06 9.63
CA SER A 254 6.02 22.29 10.60
C SER A 254 6.08 22.92 11.99
N THR A 255 5.95 24.25 12.09
CA THR A 255 5.89 24.93 13.39
C THR A 255 4.49 24.80 14.03
N ALA A 256 3.44 24.81 13.21
CA ALA A 256 2.06 24.62 13.67
C ALA A 256 1.82 23.20 14.20
N ASP A 257 2.31 22.17 13.47
CA ASP A 257 2.19 20.76 13.85
C ASP A 257 2.72 20.46 15.27
N ALA A 258 3.83 21.09 15.65
CA ALA A 258 4.39 20.94 17.00
C ALA A 258 3.48 21.54 18.09
N LEU A 259 2.83 22.66 17.81
CA LEU A 259 1.86 23.26 18.72
C LEU A 259 0.59 22.43 18.83
N ASP A 260 0.04 21.98 17.68
CA ASP A 260 -1.15 21.13 17.63
C ASP A 260 -0.93 19.82 18.41
N ALA A 261 0.23 19.21 18.27
CA ALA A 261 0.61 18.02 19.04
C ALA A 261 0.65 18.29 20.56
N ALA A 262 1.18 19.44 20.97
CA ALA A 262 1.22 19.81 22.38
C ALA A 262 -0.17 20.12 22.96
N LEU A 263 -1.05 20.72 22.16
CA LEU A 263 -2.44 20.98 22.52
C LEU A 263 -3.24 19.69 22.65
N TYR A 264 -3.00 18.70 21.77
CA TYR A 264 -3.65 17.39 21.83
C TYR A 264 -3.34 16.59 23.11
N GLU A 265 -2.22 16.87 23.78
CA GLU A 265 -1.85 16.25 25.05
C GLU A 265 -2.59 16.84 26.27
N GLU A 266 -3.69 17.54 26.06
CA GLU A 266 -4.51 18.08 27.16
C GLU A 266 -4.96 16.94 28.08
N PRO A 267 -4.88 17.11 29.44
CA PRO A 267 -5.37 16.13 30.40
C PRO A 267 -6.87 15.87 30.25
N GLU A 268 -7.29 14.59 30.31
CA GLU A 268 -8.70 14.19 30.20
C GLU A 268 -9.58 14.68 31.36
N ASN A 269 -9.00 14.81 32.56
CA ASN A 269 -9.70 15.39 33.74
C ASN A 269 -9.82 16.90 33.60
N THR A 270 -10.81 17.50 34.22
CA THR A 270 -10.96 18.96 34.21
C THR A 270 -9.94 19.65 35.14
N PRO A 271 -9.63 20.94 34.94
CA PRO A 271 -8.82 21.73 35.88
C PRO A 271 -9.39 21.80 37.29
N ASP A 272 -10.71 21.62 37.48
CA ASP A 272 -11.34 21.54 38.81
C ASP A 272 -10.98 20.24 39.53
N ASP A 273 -10.74 19.14 38.77
CA ASP A 273 -10.39 17.81 39.31
C ASP A 273 -8.87 17.66 39.48
N ASP A 274 -8.07 18.14 38.51
CA ASP A 274 -6.59 18.05 38.53
C ASP A 274 -5.92 19.30 37.95
N LEU A 275 -5.98 20.38 38.68
CA LEU A 275 -5.29 21.63 38.32
C LEU A 275 -3.78 21.43 38.14
N THR A 276 -3.18 20.47 38.83
CA THR A 276 -1.73 20.27 38.78
C THR A 276 -1.32 19.72 37.41
N ALA A 277 -2.03 18.74 36.88
CA ALA A 277 -1.79 18.19 35.55
C ALA A 277 -1.95 19.27 34.48
N HIS A 278 -3.04 20.04 34.53
CA HIS A 278 -3.29 21.16 33.60
C HIS A 278 -2.23 22.25 33.64
N ARG A 279 -1.72 22.60 34.82
CA ARG A 279 -0.61 23.55 34.94
C ARG A 279 0.68 23.05 34.32
N VAL A 280 0.99 21.77 34.50
CA VAL A 280 2.15 21.13 33.86
C VAL A 280 2.00 21.11 32.34
N TRP A 281 0.82 20.76 31.83
CA TRP A 281 0.51 20.79 30.41
C TRP A 281 0.59 22.20 29.84
N ALA A 282 -0.03 23.20 30.47
CA ALA A 282 0.05 24.62 30.08
C ALA A 282 1.52 25.12 30.01
N GLY A 283 2.38 24.63 30.89
CA GLY A 283 3.81 24.90 30.84
C GLY A 283 4.48 24.33 29.61
N ARG A 284 4.11 23.11 29.18
CA ARG A 284 4.61 22.53 27.94
C ARG A 284 4.15 23.30 26.69
N VAL A 285 2.87 23.68 26.63
CA VAL A 285 2.34 24.52 25.55
C VAL A 285 3.07 25.87 25.48
N HIS A 286 3.32 26.51 26.62
CA HIS A 286 4.14 27.72 26.69
C HIS A 286 5.53 27.52 26.09
N ASP A 287 6.20 26.42 26.37
CA ASP A 287 7.56 26.14 25.87
C ASP A 287 7.55 25.90 24.35
N VAL A 288 6.60 25.10 23.85
CA VAL A 288 6.43 24.84 22.41
C VAL A 288 6.10 26.11 21.63
N LEU A 289 5.24 27.00 22.17
CA LEU A 289 5.00 28.31 21.57
C LEU A 289 6.29 29.15 21.48
N GLY A 290 7.17 29.05 22.48
CA GLY A 290 8.48 29.70 22.42
C GLY A 290 9.32 29.21 21.24
N GLU A 291 9.38 27.88 21.02
CA GLU A 291 10.09 27.28 19.91
C GLU A 291 9.48 27.67 18.55
N GLN A 292 8.14 27.70 18.46
CA GLN A 292 7.43 28.13 17.26
C GLN A 292 7.74 29.58 16.90
N ILE A 293 7.69 30.50 17.88
CA ILE A 293 8.01 31.92 17.71
C ILE A 293 9.44 32.10 17.20
N GLU A 294 10.40 31.39 17.78
CA GLU A 294 11.81 31.46 17.35
C GLU A 294 11.97 30.93 15.93
N ALA A 295 11.31 29.83 15.56
CA ALA A 295 11.36 29.26 14.22
C ALA A 295 10.74 30.21 13.18
N LEU A 296 9.56 30.79 13.48
CA LEU A 296 8.92 31.77 12.60
C LEU A 296 9.76 33.04 12.41
N ARG A 297 10.45 33.52 13.43
CA ARG A 297 11.38 34.65 13.34
C ARG A 297 12.65 34.33 12.58
N GLY A 298 13.15 33.12 12.70
CA GLY A 298 14.38 32.64 12.06
C GLY A 298 14.25 32.40 10.56
N HIS A 299 13.03 32.22 10.05
CA HIS A 299 12.81 31.94 8.63
C HIS A 299 12.79 33.19 7.76
N ALA A 300 13.35 33.11 6.57
CA ALA A 300 13.44 34.22 5.61
C ALA A 300 12.18 34.30 4.74
N TRP A 301 11.08 34.80 5.28
CA TRP A 301 9.79 34.88 4.60
C TRP A 301 9.80 35.73 3.33
N PRO A 302 9.03 35.37 2.28
CA PRO A 302 8.83 36.19 1.10
C PRO A 302 8.19 37.53 1.45
N ALA A 303 8.43 38.54 0.62
CA ALA A 303 8.03 39.94 0.94
C ALA A 303 6.54 40.08 1.30
N GLY A 304 5.67 39.31 0.66
CA GLY A 304 4.21 39.33 0.93
C GLY A 304 3.80 38.69 2.25
N ALA A 305 4.61 37.77 2.79
CA ALA A 305 4.29 37.05 4.02
C ALA A 305 4.98 37.65 5.27
N ARG A 306 6.02 38.48 5.12
CA ARG A 306 6.76 39.03 6.28
C ARG A 306 5.91 39.77 7.29
N GLY A 307 5.06 40.68 6.80
CA GLY A 307 4.15 41.44 7.66
C GLY A 307 3.10 40.55 8.33
N PRO A 308 2.36 39.74 7.56
CA PRO A 308 1.43 38.77 8.11
C PRO A 308 2.03 37.82 9.15
N VAL A 309 3.21 37.24 8.90
CA VAL A 309 3.88 36.35 9.87
C VAL A 309 4.37 37.11 11.09
N ALA A 310 4.85 38.37 10.95
CA ALA A 310 5.23 39.19 12.10
C ALA A 310 4.03 39.50 13.01
N GLY A 311 2.85 39.75 12.40
CA GLY A 311 1.62 39.96 13.18
C GLY A 311 1.16 38.67 13.91
N LEU A 312 1.35 37.48 13.25
CA LEU A 312 1.12 36.20 13.91
C LEU A 312 2.06 35.99 15.10
N VAL A 313 3.33 36.33 14.94
CA VAL A 313 4.33 36.20 16.01
C VAL A 313 3.95 37.08 17.23
N GLU A 314 3.38 38.27 17.01
CA GLU A 314 2.87 39.11 18.12
C GLU A 314 1.71 38.44 18.87
N ASP A 315 0.72 37.86 18.13
CA ASP A 315 -0.39 37.12 18.74
C ASP A 315 0.10 35.86 19.50
N LEU A 316 1.08 35.14 18.94
CA LEU A 316 1.66 33.95 19.61
C LEU A 316 2.48 34.32 20.87
N GLU A 317 3.11 35.50 20.92
CA GLU A 317 3.75 36.02 22.15
C GLU A 317 2.73 36.31 23.22
N ASP A 318 1.59 36.89 22.85
CA ASP A 318 0.49 37.14 23.78
C ASP A 318 -0.13 35.83 24.29
N ALA A 319 -0.34 34.84 23.36
CA ALA A 319 -0.78 33.51 23.74
C ALA A 319 0.18 32.85 24.74
N ARG A 320 1.49 32.89 24.41
CA ARG A 320 2.54 32.35 25.28
C ARG A 320 2.52 32.92 26.68
N GLU A 321 2.32 34.24 26.81
CA GLU A 321 2.23 34.89 28.11
C GLU A 321 0.96 34.46 28.89
N GLU A 322 -0.16 34.26 28.22
CA GLU A 322 -1.37 33.73 28.85
C GLU A 322 -1.19 32.26 29.28
N TRP A 323 -0.54 31.40 28.46
CA TRP A 323 -0.18 30.02 28.85
C TRP A 323 0.77 30.01 30.08
N ARG A 324 1.71 30.93 30.15
CA ARG A 324 2.58 31.07 31.32
C ARG A 324 1.76 31.41 32.59
N LYS A 325 0.75 32.27 32.49
CA LYS A 325 -0.14 32.59 33.60
C LYS A 325 -1.01 31.38 33.98
N ALA A 326 -1.55 30.66 33.03
CA ALA A 326 -2.29 29.42 33.26
C ALA A 326 -1.42 28.39 34.00
N SER A 327 -0.15 28.19 33.59
CA SER A 327 0.78 27.25 34.24
C SER A 327 1.09 27.57 35.70
N THR A 328 0.83 28.78 36.11
CA THR A 328 1.07 29.25 37.49
C THR A 328 -0.20 29.63 38.24
N ALA A 329 -1.38 29.35 37.68
CA ALA A 329 -2.67 29.68 38.27
C ALA A 329 -2.85 29.05 39.67
N GLY A 330 -3.40 29.79 40.60
CA GLY A 330 -3.62 29.31 41.96
C GLY A 330 -4.88 28.46 42.13
N ASP A 331 -5.83 28.59 41.22
CA ASP A 331 -7.14 27.94 41.25
C ASP A 331 -7.63 27.72 39.79
N ALA A 332 -8.64 26.84 39.62
CA ALA A 332 -9.20 26.49 38.32
C ALA A 332 -9.84 27.69 37.59
N GLY A 333 -10.51 28.61 38.32
CA GLY A 333 -11.13 29.78 37.72
C GLY A 333 -10.11 30.73 37.09
N THR A 334 -8.98 30.94 37.79
CA THR A 334 -7.84 31.71 37.27
C THR A 334 -7.20 31.01 36.09
N TYR A 335 -7.07 29.66 36.12
CA TYR A 335 -6.58 28.85 35.03
C TYR A 335 -7.44 29.04 33.76
N TYR A 336 -8.75 28.81 33.83
CA TYR A 336 -9.67 28.98 32.71
C TYR A 336 -9.63 30.39 32.11
N THR A 337 -9.51 31.42 32.95
CA THR A 337 -9.42 32.81 32.46
C THR A 337 -8.24 33.01 31.50
N HIS A 338 -7.10 32.39 31.78
CA HIS A 338 -5.90 32.51 30.96
C HIS A 338 -5.91 31.51 29.79
N TYR A 339 -6.43 30.32 30.01
CA TYR A 339 -6.64 29.28 28.99
C TYR A 339 -7.49 29.80 27.82
N ASP A 340 -8.69 30.35 28.11
CA ASP A 340 -9.59 30.85 27.06
C ASP A 340 -8.97 32.01 26.27
N LYS A 341 -8.22 32.88 26.93
CA LYS A 341 -7.50 33.95 26.23
C LYS A 341 -6.40 33.44 25.35
N ALA A 342 -5.64 32.47 25.82
CA ALA A 342 -4.53 31.88 25.06
C ALA A 342 -5.02 31.22 23.78
N TYR A 343 -6.09 30.43 23.85
CA TYR A 343 -6.72 29.83 22.66
C TYR A 343 -7.23 30.87 21.66
N GLY A 344 -7.80 31.99 22.16
CA GLY A 344 -8.29 33.07 21.30
C GLY A 344 -7.22 33.73 20.43
N TYR A 345 -5.94 33.59 20.79
CA TYR A 345 -4.81 34.08 19.97
C TYR A 345 -4.34 33.05 18.94
N VAL A 346 -4.35 31.76 19.28
CA VAL A 346 -3.76 30.68 18.42
C VAL A 346 -4.50 30.56 17.10
N ASP A 347 -5.83 30.50 17.11
CA ASP A 347 -6.67 30.37 15.89
C ASP A 347 -7.25 31.70 15.42
N GLY A 348 -6.58 32.78 15.78
CA GLY A 348 -7.01 34.14 15.56
C GLY A 348 -6.86 34.63 14.11
N ARG A 349 -7.26 35.91 13.93
CA ARG A 349 -7.19 36.59 12.62
C ARG A 349 -5.76 36.62 12.04
N ALA A 350 -4.74 36.69 12.87
CA ALA A 350 -3.34 36.76 12.46
C ALA A 350 -2.92 35.45 11.79
N THR A 351 -3.30 34.30 12.37
CA THR A 351 -3.08 32.97 11.78
C THR A 351 -3.70 32.88 10.38
N VAL A 352 -4.99 33.21 10.23
CA VAL A 352 -5.68 33.25 8.94
C VAL A 352 -4.96 34.16 7.94
N THR A 353 -4.47 35.33 8.40
CA THR A 353 -3.79 36.32 7.53
C THR A 353 -2.43 35.81 7.07
N ALA A 354 -1.65 35.15 7.93
CA ALA A 354 -0.37 34.55 7.61
C ALA A 354 -0.56 33.37 6.64
N ARG A 355 -1.50 32.47 6.90
CA ARG A 355 -1.85 31.36 6.04
C ARG A 355 -2.24 31.83 4.63
N LYS A 356 -3.10 32.84 4.54
CA LYS A 356 -3.50 33.44 3.26
C LYS A 356 -2.31 34.00 2.48
N ALA A 357 -1.37 34.67 3.16
CA ALA A 357 -0.17 35.23 2.52
C ALA A 357 0.79 34.16 1.99
N LEU A 358 0.72 32.95 2.55
CA LEU A 358 1.47 31.76 2.14
C LEU A 358 0.69 30.86 1.17
N GLY A 359 -0.55 31.21 0.81
CA GLY A 359 -1.37 30.41 -0.10
C GLY A 359 -1.91 29.10 0.52
N LEU A 360 -1.93 29.02 1.85
CA LEU A 360 -2.49 27.90 2.62
C LEU A 360 -4.00 28.05 2.83
N ALA A 361 -4.69 26.98 3.23
CA ALA A 361 -6.10 27.02 3.61
C ALA A 361 -6.34 28.00 4.76
N THR A 362 -7.49 28.70 4.72
CA THR A 362 -7.80 29.80 5.64
C THR A 362 -9.04 29.59 6.50
N THR A 363 -9.68 28.44 6.35
CA THR A 363 -10.84 28.03 7.17
C THR A 363 -10.33 27.05 8.24
N PRO A 364 -10.40 27.41 9.53
CA PRO A 364 -10.03 26.47 10.58
C PRO A 364 -10.91 25.22 10.53
N PRO A 365 -10.40 24.05 10.93
CA PRO A 365 -11.23 22.87 11.14
C PRO A 365 -12.29 23.18 12.21
N VAL A 366 -13.49 22.63 12.06
CA VAL A 366 -14.58 22.84 13.03
C VAL A 366 -14.26 22.03 14.28
N PRO A 367 -14.11 22.67 15.45
CA PRO A 367 -13.92 21.93 16.70
C PRO A 367 -15.14 21.06 17.01
N GLY A 368 -14.96 19.77 17.27
CA GLY A 368 -15.98 18.94 17.91
C GLY A 368 -16.65 17.86 17.07
N GLU A 369 -16.27 17.61 15.80
CA GLU A 369 -16.76 16.43 15.10
C GLU A 369 -15.88 15.17 15.36
N ASP A 370 -14.69 15.34 15.90
CA ASP A 370 -13.78 14.23 16.24
C ASP A 370 -14.17 13.46 17.52
N GLU A 371 -14.87 14.10 18.46
CA GLU A 371 -15.30 13.43 19.70
C GLU A 371 -16.48 12.46 19.54
N SER A 372 -17.20 12.47 18.42
CA SER A 372 -18.32 11.56 18.17
C SER A 372 -17.95 10.32 17.33
N ARG A 373 -16.71 10.18 16.91
CA ARG A 373 -16.27 9.00 16.15
C ARG A 373 -16.16 7.80 17.06
N ASN A 374 -17.22 6.99 16.98
CA ASN A 374 -17.40 5.74 17.71
C ASN A 374 -16.32 4.74 17.29
N PRO A 375 -15.47 4.22 18.20
CA PRO A 375 -14.51 3.17 17.90
C PRO A 375 -15.15 1.83 17.52
N GLU A 376 -16.49 1.71 17.55
CA GLU A 376 -17.21 0.49 17.19
C GLU A 376 -17.50 0.32 15.68
N ALA A 377 -17.20 1.31 14.83
CA ALA A 377 -17.41 1.18 13.37
C ALA A 377 -16.26 0.47 12.62
N GLN A 378 -15.29 -0.07 13.36
CA GLN A 378 -14.11 -0.73 12.82
C GLN A 378 -14.16 -2.24 13.11
N VAL A 379 -14.97 -2.99 12.38
CA VAL A 379 -14.96 -4.47 12.42
C VAL A 379 -14.80 -5.02 11.02
#